data_e115c6b3ee512dbc9745517cd6ce4b37
#
_entry.id   e115c6b3ee512dbc9745517cd6ce4b37
#
_cell.length_a   1.000
_cell.length_b   1.000
_cell.length_c   1.000
_cell.angle_alpha   90.00
_cell.angle_beta   90.00
_cell.angle_gamma   90.00
#
_symmetry.space_group_name_H-M   'P 1'
#
loop_
_entity.id
_entity.type
_entity.pdbx_description
1 polymer ?
#
loop_
_entity_poly.entity_id
_entity_poly.type
_entity_poly.pdbx_seq_one_letter_code
_entity_poly.pdbx_strand_id
1 'polypeptide(L)'
;MPDEAMRRRRFLGGVAAAPLASAAQPRPTESKMPLAIGCDHAGFPLKGPVIALLKSWGHTVRDCGTFSEDPVDFPDIAKKVCDEVLAGRAQRGILVCGTGVGACIAGNKVRGIRAALCHDTYSAHQCVEHDDVNLLCMGAWIIGPKVAEEVLSAYLNARFSTSEEFRRRVRKLGEMEKQ
;
A
#
# COMPACT_ATOMS: atom_id res chain seq x y z
N MET A 1 -0.70 -13.66 71.95
CA MET A 1 -1.25 -13.31 70.67
C MET A 1 -0.06 -12.90 69.79
N PRO A 2 0.42 -13.76 68.86
CA PRO A 2 1.60 -13.43 68.09
C PRO A 2 1.23 -12.64 66.83
N ASP A 3 2.13 -11.70 66.58
CA ASP A 3 2.29 -10.78 65.52
C ASP A 3 2.38 -11.43 64.15
N GLU A 4 1.51 -11.07 63.23
CA GLU A 4 1.45 -11.58 61.88
C GLU A 4 2.20 -10.59 60.95
N ALA A 5 3.53 -10.77 60.90
CA ALA A 5 4.41 -10.01 60.06
C ALA A 5 4.11 -10.26 58.57
N MET A 6 3.53 -9.28 57.93
CA MET A 6 3.21 -9.21 56.54
C MET A 6 4.48 -9.34 55.65
N ARG A 7 4.74 -10.55 55.13
CA ARG A 7 5.81 -10.83 54.15
C ARG A 7 5.56 -10.07 52.87
N ARG A 8 6.15 -8.92 52.69
CA ARG A 8 6.28 -8.23 51.40
C ARG A 8 7.19 -9.09 50.51
N ARG A 9 6.59 -9.85 49.57
CA ARG A 9 7.33 -10.51 48.48
C ARG A 9 7.91 -9.44 47.60
N ARG A 10 9.24 -9.26 47.64
CA ARG A 10 9.99 -8.51 46.63
C ARG A 10 9.91 -9.28 45.32
N PHE A 11 9.11 -8.80 44.38
CA PHE A 11 9.15 -9.22 42.98
C PHE A 11 10.28 -8.46 42.29
N LEU A 12 11.51 -8.93 42.45
CA LEU A 12 12.66 -8.53 41.65
C LEU A 12 12.80 -9.52 40.52
N GLY A 13 11.85 -9.54 39.60
CA GLY A 13 12.00 -10.16 38.29
C GLY A 13 12.75 -9.18 37.39
N GLY A 14 14.07 -9.35 37.27
CA GLY A 14 14.84 -8.70 36.24
C GLY A 14 14.32 -9.12 34.87
N VAL A 15 13.56 -8.24 34.20
CA VAL A 15 13.28 -8.41 32.76
C VAL A 15 14.59 -8.13 32.05
N ALA A 16 15.30 -9.22 31.68
CA ALA A 16 16.41 -9.10 30.74
C ALA A 16 15.80 -8.59 29.43
N ALA A 17 16.05 -7.31 29.10
CA ALA A 17 15.74 -6.77 27.79
C ALA A 17 16.59 -7.54 26.75
N ALA A 18 15.98 -8.53 26.12
CA ALA A 18 16.56 -9.09 24.91
C ALA A 18 16.71 -7.93 23.90
N PRO A 19 17.85 -7.80 23.22
CA PRO A 19 17.99 -6.81 22.17
C PRO A 19 16.89 -7.09 21.14
N LEU A 20 16.01 -6.11 20.91
CA LEU A 20 15.12 -6.13 19.77
C LEU A 20 16.02 -6.27 18.54
N ALA A 21 16.10 -7.47 17.98
CA ALA A 21 16.72 -7.67 16.69
C ALA A 21 16.03 -6.68 15.75
N SER A 22 16.80 -5.73 15.23
CA SER A 22 16.33 -4.83 14.19
C SER A 22 15.80 -5.71 13.07
N ALA A 23 14.49 -5.81 12.94
CA ALA A 23 13.88 -6.53 11.84
C ALA A 23 14.43 -5.89 10.57
N ALA A 24 15.21 -6.67 9.82
CA ALA A 24 15.74 -6.21 8.54
C ALA A 24 14.53 -5.77 7.70
N GLN A 25 14.53 -4.50 7.30
CA GLN A 25 13.45 -3.97 6.50
C GLN A 25 13.30 -4.85 5.25
N PRO A 26 12.08 -5.23 4.89
CA PRO A 26 11.87 -6.06 3.71
C PRO A 26 12.48 -5.35 2.51
N ARG A 27 13.48 -5.98 1.89
CA ARG A 27 14.06 -5.44 0.66
C ARG A 27 13.03 -5.57 -0.45
N PRO A 28 12.91 -4.58 -1.33
CA PRO A 28 12.09 -4.69 -2.53
C PRO A 28 12.48 -5.96 -3.30
N THR A 29 11.52 -6.59 -3.94
CA THR A 29 11.79 -7.77 -4.77
C THR A 29 12.83 -7.46 -5.83
N GLU A 30 13.71 -8.41 -6.14
CA GLU A 30 14.68 -8.31 -7.24
C GLU A 30 14.01 -8.13 -8.61
N SER A 31 12.72 -8.40 -8.74
CA SER A 31 11.98 -8.23 -9.98
C SER A 31 11.62 -6.76 -10.19
N LYS A 32 12.34 -6.12 -11.08
CA LYS A 32 12.00 -4.80 -11.62
C LYS A 32 10.68 -4.89 -12.37
N MET A 33 9.72 -4.01 -12.04
CA MET A 33 8.43 -3.98 -12.73
C MET A 33 8.10 -2.57 -13.20
N PRO A 34 7.36 -2.43 -14.31
CA PRO A 34 6.80 -1.16 -14.73
C PRO A 34 5.64 -0.77 -13.81
N LEU A 35 5.65 0.45 -13.31
CA LEU A 35 4.65 1.02 -12.42
C LEU A 35 4.09 2.31 -13.00
N ALA A 36 2.81 2.57 -12.81
CA ALA A 36 2.18 3.85 -13.08
C ALA A 36 1.83 4.53 -11.75
N ILE A 37 2.13 5.81 -11.63
CA ILE A 37 1.79 6.61 -10.45
C ILE A 37 1.09 7.89 -10.85
N GLY A 38 0.08 8.29 -10.08
CA GLY A 38 -0.58 9.59 -10.17
C GLY A 38 -0.94 10.12 -8.80
N CYS A 39 -1.21 11.41 -8.73
CA CYS A 39 -1.76 12.05 -7.54
C CYS A 39 -2.68 13.20 -7.92
N ASP A 40 -3.59 13.57 -7.03
CA ASP A 40 -4.21 14.90 -7.05
C ASP A 40 -3.30 15.94 -6.38
N HIS A 41 -3.76 17.20 -6.29
CA HIS A 41 -3.01 18.28 -5.64
C HIS A 41 -2.71 17.99 -4.16
N ALA A 42 -3.61 17.31 -3.44
CA ALA A 42 -3.41 16.97 -2.04
C ALA A 42 -2.36 15.85 -1.85
N GLY A 43 -2.23 14.96 -2.82
CA GLY A 43 -1.21 13.89 -2.85
C GLY A 43 0.15 14.33 -3.38
N PHE A 44 0.22 15.50 -4.02
CA PHE A 44 1.41 15.98 -4.73
C PHE A 44 2.68 16.02 -3.87
N PRO A 45 2.66 16.49 -2.60
CA PRO A 45 3.86 16.54 -1.77
C PRO A 45 4.49 15.16 -1.51
N LEU A 46 3.71 14.10 -1.49
CA LEU A 46 4.21 12.73 -1.24
C LEU A 46 4.62 12.01 -2.54
N LYS A 47 4.08 12.39 -3.71
CA LYS A 47 4.35 11.70 -4.99
C LYS A 47 5.84 11.73 -5.36
N GLY A 48 6.48 12.89 -5.26
CA GLY A 48 7.91 13.04 -5.58
C GLY A 48 8.82 12.08 -4.80
N PRO A 49 8.76 12.08 -3.46
CA PRO A 49 9.44 11.10 -2.62
C PRO A 49 9.16 9.64 -2.99
N VAL A 50 7.90 9.30 -3.27
CA VAL A 50 7.51 7.95 -3.70
C VAL A 50 8.16 7.57 -5.03
N ILE A 51 8.14 8.44 -6.03
CA ILE A 51 8.79 8.18 -7.33
C ILE A 51 10.30 7.96 -7.15
N ALA A 52 10.96 8.81 -6.36
CA ALA A 52 12.40 8.68 -6.09
C ALA A 52 12.72 7.33 -5.45
N LEU A 53 11.92 6.93 -4.46
CA LEU A 53 12.05 5.64 -3.77
C LEU A 53 11.89 4.47 -4.74
N LEU A 54 10.82 4.43 -5.53
CA LEU A 54 10.55 3.35 -6.49
C LEU A 54 11.65 3.21 -7.53
N LYS A 55 12.18 4.34 -8.02
CA LYS A 55 13.34 4.35 -8.93
C LYS A 55 14.61 3.84 -8.25
N SER A 56 14.84 4.18 -6.97
CA SER A 56 15.99 3.67 -6.21
C SER A 56 15.93 2.15 -6.02
N TRP A 57 14.73 1.58 -6.00
CA TRP A 57 14.50 0.13 -5.98
C TRP A 57 14.62 -0.52 -7.37
N GLY A 58 14.85 0.28 -8.42
CA GLY A 58 15.08 -0.20 -9.78
C GLY A 58 13.80 -0.40 -10.61
N HIS A 59 12.64 0.08 -10.14
CA HIS A 59 11.42 0.04 -10.93
C HIS A 59 11.41 1.11 -12.04
N THR A 60 10.76 0.80 -13.16
CA THR A 60 10.40 1.80 -14.16
C THR A 60 9.09 2.47 -13.74
N VAL A 61 9.10 3.79 -13.56
CA VAL A 61 7.95 4.54 -13.06
C VAL A 61 7.46 5.53 -14.11
N ARG A 62 6.20 5.37 -14.53
CA ARG A 62 5.47 6.30 -15.38
C ARG A 62 4.64 7.25 -14.51
N ASP A 63 4.97 8.53 -14.55
CA ASP A 63 4.22 9.59 -13.86
C ASP A 63 3.04 10.05 -14.74
N CYS A 64 1.82 9.86 -14.25
CA CYS A 64 0.56 10.21 -14.91
C CYS A 64 -0.04 11.54 -14.46
N GLY A 65 0.67 12.30 -13.60
CA GLY A 65 0.23 13.61 -13.06
C GLY A 65 -0.33 13.48 -11.63
N THR A 66 -0.86 14.59 -10.97
CA THR A 66 -0.63 15.97 -11.46
C THR A 66 0.83 16.40 -11.33
N PHE A 67 1.19 17.53 -11.95
CA PHE A 67 2.57 18.03 -11.94
C PHE A 67 2.74 19.34 -11.15
N SER A 68 1.68 19.78 -10.46
CA SER A 68 1.66 20.97 -9.59
C SER A 68 0.72 20.76 -8.42
N GLU A 69 0.69 21.71 -7.50
CA GLU A 69 -0.26 21.76 -6.37
C GLU A 69 -1.59 22.41 -6.75
N ASP A 70 -1.78 22.78 -8.02
CA ASP A 70 -3.04 23.33 -8.47
C ASP A 70 -4.17 22.29 -8.36
N PRO A 71 -5.38 22.71 -7.98
CA PRO A 71 -6.52 21.81 -7.88
C PRO A 71 -6.80 21.06 -9.19
N VAL A 72 -6.94 19.75 -9.09
CA VAL A 72 -7.33 18.86 -10.19
C VAL A 72 -8.37 17.86 -9.70
N ASP A 73 -9.17 17.36 -10.61
CA ASP A 73 -10.15 16.32 -10.33
C ASP A 73 -9.45 14.97 -10.25
N PHE A 74 -9.43 14.38 -9.04
CA PHE A 74 -8.77 13.11 -8.80
C PHE A 74 -9.27 11.95 -9.68
N PRO A 75 -10.56 11.89 -10.12
CA PRO A 75 -11.02 10.81 -10.99
C PRO A 75 -10.31 10.79 -12.34
N ASP A 76 -9.96 11.97 -12.89
CA ASP A 76 -9.24 12.07 -14.16
C ASP A 76 -7.82 11.52 -14.06
N ILE A 77 -7.16 11.80 -12.94
CA ILE A 77 -5.83 11.23 -12.66
C ILE A 77 -5.93 9.72 -12.42
N ALA A 78 -6.93 9.29 -11.64
CA ALA A 78 -7.16 7.86 -11.40
C ALA A 78 -7.35 7.11 -12.72
N LYS A 79 -8.16 7.66 -13.63
CA LYS A 79 -8.37 7.05 -14.95
C LYS A 79 -7.07 6.89 -15.74
N LYS A 80 -6.19 7.91 -15.76
CA LYS A 80 -4.91 7.83 -16.47
C LYS A 80 -4.03 6.69 -15.93
N VAL A 81 -3.95 6.52 -14.61
CA VAL A 81 -3.19 5.41 -13.99
C VAL A 81 -3.83 4.06 -14.32
N CYS A 82 -5.15 3.96 -14.22
CA CYS A 82 -5.89 2.75 -14.56
C CYS A 82 -5.67 2.33 -16.02
N ASP A 83 -5.69 3.28 -16.96
CA ASP A 83 -5.46 3.04 -18.39
C ASP A 83 -4.05 2.46 -18.66
N GLU A 84 -3.02 2.89 -17.89
CA GLU A 84 -1.67 2.31 -18.00
C GLU A 84 -1.63 0.85 -17.53
N VAL A 85 -2.33 0.54 -16.43
CA VAL A 85 -2.41 -0.83 -15.90
C VAL A 85 -3.19 -1.73 -16.86
N LEU A 86 -4.36 -1.28 -17.33
CA LEU A 86 -5.21 -2.07 -18.21
C LEU A 86 -4.58 -2.33 -19.60
N ALA A 87 -3.80 -1.37 -20.08
CA ALA A 87 -3.05 -1.53 -21.34
C ALA A 87 -1.78 -2.39 -21.19
N GLY A 88 -1.49 -2.91 -20.00
CA GLY A 88 -0.28 -3.70 -19.71
C GLY A 88 1.02 -2.91 -19.76
N ARG A 89 0.97 -1.57 -19.84
CA ARG A 89 2.15 -0.71 -19.80
C ARG A 89 2.68 -0.53 -18.38
N ALA A 90 1.85 -0.74 -17.37
CA ALA A 90 2.23 -0.86 -15.98
C ALA A 90 1.69 -2.17 -15.40
N GLN A 91 2.49 -2.86 -14.62
CA GLN A 91 2.06 -4.09 -13.94
C GLN A 91 1.16 -3.76 -12.75
N ARG A 92 1.42 -2.63 -12.07
CA ARG A 92 0.63 -2.12 -10.95
C ARG A 92 0.55 -0.60 -10.98
N GLY A 93 -0.55 -0.09 -10.47
CA GLY A 93 -0.79 1.34 -10.29
C GLY A 93 -0.64 1.78 -8.84
N ILE A 94 -0.31 3.07 -8.67
CA ILE A 94 -0.23 3.75 -7.37
C ILE A 94 -0.93 5.09 -7.51
N LEU A 95 -1.84 5.40 -6.59
CA LEU A 95 -2.50 6.71 -6.48
C LEU A 95 -2.25 7.33 -5.11
N VAL A 96 -1.79 8.56 -5.09
CA VAL A 96 -1.60 9.37 -3.88
C VAL A 96 -2.59 10.51 -3.90
N CYS A 97 -3.41 10.62 -2.85
CA CYS A 97 -4.45 11.63 -2.68
C CYS A 97 -4.34 12.23 -1.27
N GLY A 98 -5.22 13.13 -0.86
CA GLY A 98 -5.26 13.62 0.51
C GLY A 98 -5.46 12.49 1.52
N THR A 99 -6.57 11.77 1.43
CA THR A 99 -6.87 10.60 2.27
C THR A 99 -6.72 9.27 1.52
N GLY A 100 -6.68 9.31 0.19
CA GLY A 100 -6.68 8.12 -0.66
C GLY A 100 -8.08 7.53 -0.93
N VAL A 101 -9.10 7.94 -0.16
CA VAL A 101 -10.47 7.38 -0.25
C VAL A 101 -11.08 7.62 -1.63
N GLY A 102 -11.10 8.87 -2.09
CA GLY A 102 -11.67 9.22 -3.40
C GLY A 102 -10.94 8.53 -4.54
N ALA A 103 -9.61 8.47 -4.48
CA ALA A 103 -8.78 7.77 -5.45
C ALA A 103 -9.11 6.26 -5.51
N CYS A 104 -9.31 5.62 -4.36
CA CYS A 104 -9.69 4.22 -4.27
C CYS A 104 -11.09 3.97 -4.87
N ILE A 105 -12.07 4.84 -4.57
CA ILE A 105 -13.40 4.77 -5.15
C ILE A 105 -13.33 4.91 -6.67
N ALA A 106 -12.59 5.91 -7.17
CA ALA A 106 -12.45 6.15 -8.61
C ALA A 106 -11.80 4.97 -9.33
N GLY A 107 -10.73 4.39 -8.75
CA GLY A 107 -10.09 3.19 -9.30
C GLY A 107 -11.07 2.03 -9.43
N ASN A 108 -11.86 1.76 -8.40
CA ASN A 108 -12.84 0.66 -8.40
C ASN A 108 -14.08 0.92 -9.31
N LYS A 109 -14.22 2.11 -9.90
CA LYS A 109 -15.21 2.37 -10.97
C LYS A 109 -14.70 1.98 -12.35
N VAL A 110 -13.42 1.67 -12.48
CA VAL A 110 -12.82 1.28 -13.75
C VAL A 110 -12.77 -0.24 -13.83
N ARG A 111 -13.49 -0.82 -14.77
CA ARG A 111 -13.57 -2.27 -14.95
C ARG A 111 -12.19 -2.90 -15.12
N GLY A 112 -11.92 -4.01 -14.40
CA GLY A 112 -10.64 -4.70 -14.39
C GLY A 112 -9.61 -4.10 -13.39
N ILE A 113 -9.96 -3.00 -12.71
CA ILE A 113 -9.14 -2.44 -11.63
C ILE A 113 -9.71 -2.89 -10.27
N ARG A 114 -8.83 -3.41 -9.46
CA ARG A 114 -9.08 -3.71 -8.04
C ARG A 114 -8.18 -2.79 -7.24
N ALA A 115 -8.78 -1.70 -6.74
CA ALA A 115 -8.09 -0.69 -5.94
C ALA A 115 -8.26 -0.96 -4.45
N ALA A 116 -7.17 -0.87 -3.70
CA ALA A 116 -7.19 -0.93 -2.24
C ALA A 116 -6.61 0.34 -1.64
N LEU A 117 -7.25 0.82 -0.57
CA LEU A 117 -6.75 1.88 0.29
C LEU A 117 -5.94 1.27 1.43
N CYS A 118 -4.62 1.49 1.44
CA CYS A 118 -3.75 0.91 2.45
C CYS A 118 -2.84 1.97 3.09
N HIS A 119 -2.86 2.01 4.41
CA HIS A 119 -1.99 2.86 5.24
C HIS A 119 -1.13 2.04 6.22
N ASP A 120 -1.14 0.73 6.09
CA ASP A 120 -0.36 -0.23 6.87
C ASP A 120 0.18 -1.35 6.00
N THR A 121 1.21 -2.03 6.49
CA THR A 121 1.91 -3.09 5.76
C THR A 121 1.09 -4.36 5.61
N TYR A 122 0.24 -4.69 6.59
CA TYR A 122 -0.57 -5.89 6.56
C TYR A 122 -1.62 -5.81 5.46
N SER A 123 -2.42 -4.73 5.44
CA SER A 123 -3.41 -4.49 4.39
C SER A 123 -2.77 -4.41 3.00
N ALA A 124 -1.60 -3.77 2.89
CA ALA A 124 -0.88 -3.63 1.63
C ALA A 124 -0.35 -4.96 1.08
N HIS A 125 0.06 -5.88 1.93
CA HIS A 125 0.45 -7.23 1.52
C HIS A 125 -0.78 -8.07 1.17
N GLN A 126 -1.75 -8.12 2.09
CA GLN A 126 -2.91 -8.99 1.97
C GLN A 126 -3.80 -8.63 0.77
N CYS A 127 -3.95 -7.35 0.44
CA CYS A 127 -4.79 -6.93 -0.70
C CYS A 127 -4.32 -7.53 -2.03
N VAL A 128 -3.01 -7.75 -2.18
CA VAL A 128 -2.48 -8.47 -3.36
C VAL A 128 -2.62 -9.97 -3.20
N GLU A 129 -2.22 -10.50 -2.03
CA GLU A 129 -2.22 -11.95 -1.80
C GLU A 129 -3.61 -12.57 -1.90
N HIS A 130 -4.64 -11.91 -1.38
CA HIS A 130 -6.00 -12.44 -1.34
C HIS A 130 -6.88 -11.95 -2.49
N ASP A 131 -6.75 -10.68 -2.90
CA ASP A 131 -7.70 -9.99 -3.77
C ASP A 131 -7.10 -9.58 -5.12
N ASP A 132 -5.82 -9.92 -5.36
CA ASP A 132 -5.10 -9.60 -6.60
C ASP A 132 -5.21 -8.11 -6.96
N VAL A 133 -5.03 -7.24 -5.96
CA VAL A 133 -5.11 -5.79 -6.14
C VAL A 133 -4.02 -5.32 -7.09
N ASN A 134 -4.42 -4.53 -8.08
CA ASN A 134 -3.53 -3.97 -9.09
C ASN A 134 -3.38 -2.44 -9.01
N LEU A 135 -4.10 -1.79 -8.07
CA LEU A 135 -4.03 -0.36 -7.81
C LEU A 135 -3.99 -0.08 -6.30
N LEU A 136 -2.86 0.43 -5.81
CA LEU A 136 -2.70 0.88 -4.43
C LEU A 136 -3.07 2.36 -4.31
N CYS A 137 -3.90 2.71 -3.33
CA CYS A 137 -4.23 4.09 -2.98
C CYS A 137 -3.71 4.43 -1.59
N MET A 138 -3.09 5.60 -1.44
CA MET A 138 -2.53 6.10 -0.18
C MET A 138 -2.92 7.56 0.06
N GLY A 139 -2.98 7.96 1.32
CA GLY A 139 -3.30 9.32 1.74
C GLY A 139 -2.08 10.07 2.26
N ALA A 140 -1.67 11.16 1.58
CA ALA A 140 -0.56 12.00 1.99
C ALA A 140 -0.80 12.78 3.30
N TRP A 141 -2.06 12.94 3.70
CA TRP A 141 -2.44 13.53 4.98
C TRP A 141 -2.50 12.50 6.12
N ILE A 142 -2.41 11.21 5.77
CA ILE A 142 -2.56 10.11 6.73
C ILE A 142 -1.18 9.51 7.06
N ILE A 143 -0.32 9.35 6.05
CA ILE A 143 0.99 8.71 6.22
C ILE A 143 2.11 9.59 5.69
N GLY A 144 3.25 9.56 6.38
CA GLY A 144 4.49 10.20 5.92
C GLY A 144 5.33 9.28 5.01
N PRO A 145 6.44 9.80 4.44
CA PRO A 145 7.27 9.06 3.48
C PRO A 145 7.79 7.71 4.00
N LYS A 146 8.11 7.59 5.30
CA LYS A 146 8.61 6.33 5.88
C LYS A 146 7.55 5.24 5.95
N VAL A 147 6.33 5.59 6.35
CA VAL A 147 5.22 4.62 6.34
C VAL A 147 4.86 4.26 4.89
N ALA A 148 4.87 5.24 3.96
CA ALA A 148 4.65 4.97 2.55
C ALA A 148 5.70 4.00 1.96
N GLU A 149 6.97 4.11 2.37
CA GLU A 149 8.04 3.17 2.00
C GLU A 149 7.71 1.74 2.42
N GLU A 150 7.28 1.53 3.67
CA GLU A 150 6.93 0.21 4.20
C GLU A 150 5.68 -0.36 3.52
N VAL A 151 4.66 0.45 3.31
CA VAL A 151 3.42 0.09 2.60
C VAL A 151 3.72 -0.32 1.15
N LEU A 152 4.53 0.46 0.44
CA LEU A 152 4.95 0.16 -0.93
C LEU A 152 5.77 -1.12 -1.00
N SER A 153 6.71 -1.31 -0.06
CA SER A 153 7.50 -2.54 0.01
C SER A 153 6.60 -3.77 0.20
N ALA A 154 5.63 -3.70 1.12
CA ALA A 154 4.69 -4.78 1.36
C ALA A 154 3.82 -5.08 0.11
N TYR A 155 3.27 -4.04 -0.53
CA TYR A 155 2.46 -4.15 -1.73
C TYR A 155 3.21 -4.74 -2.93
N LEU A 156 4.42 -4.26 -3.20
CA LEU A 156 5.19 -4.66 -4.38
C LEU A 156 5.81 -6.06 -4.24
N ASN A 157 6.09 -6.50 -3.01
CA ASN A 157 6.61 -7.84 -2.73
C ASN A 157 5.52 -8.92 -2.67
N ALA A 158 4.27 -8.54 -2.46
CA ALA A 158 3.16 -9.48 -2.38
C ALA A 158 2.86 -10.12 -3.75
N ARG A 159 2.43 -11.38 -3.71
CA ARG A 159 2.02 -12.16 -4.90
C ARG A 159 0.63 -12.71 -4.68
N PHE A 160 -0.17 -12.75 -5.73
CA PHE A 160 -1.50 -13.35 -5.67
C PHE A 160 -1.39 -14.83 -5.33
N SER A 161 -2.15 -15.25 -4.34
CA SER A 161 -2.15 -16.61 -3.83
C SER A 161 -2.53 -17.64 -4.90
N THR A 162 -1.92 -18.82 -4.82
CA THR A 162 -2.31 -19.98 -5.63
C THR A 162 -3.52 -20.73 -5.07
N SER A 163 -3.96 -20.39 -3.85
CA SER A 163 -5.13 -21.01 -3.21
C SER A 163 -6.40 -20.77 -4.02
N GLU A 164 -7.13 -21.84 -4.31
CA GLU A 164 -8.38 -21.79 -5.06
C GLU A 164 -9.46 -20.97 -4.36
N GLU A 165 -9.41 -20.88 -3.05
CA GLU A 165 -10.33 -20.07 -2.28
C GLU A 165 -10.27 -18.58 -2.66
N PHE A 166 -9.07 -17.98 -2.71
CA PHE A 166 -8.88 -16.59 -3.09
C PHE A 166 -9.14 -16.38 -4.59
N ARG A 167 -8.66 -17.29 -5.45
CA ARG A 167 -8.90 -17.24 -6.89
C ARG A 167 -10.38 -17.26 -7.23
N ARG A 168 -11.18 -18.07 -6.54
CA ARG A 168 -12.63 -18.13 -6.69
C ARG A 168 -13.28 -16.80 -6.32
N ARG A 169 -12.83 -16.16 -5.21
CA ARG A 169 -13.36 -14.86 -4.78
C ARG A 169 -13.06 -13.76 -5.80
N VAL A 170 -11.84 -13.71 -6.32
CA VAL A 170 -11.45 -12.73 -7.35
C VAL A 170 -12.25 -12.94 -8.64
N ARG A 171 -12.49 -14.19 -9.07
CA ARG A 171 -13.39 -14.45 -10.22
C ARG A 171 -14.80 -13.92 -9.98
N LYS A 172 -15.35 -14.09 -8.77
CA LYS A 172 -16.66 -13.54 -8.42
C LYS A 172 -16.71 -12.02 -8.44
N LEU A 173 -15.64 -11.33 -8.00
CA LEU A 173 -15.53 -9.89 -8.16
C LEU A 173 -15.60 -9.48 -9.63
N GLY A 174 -14.88 -10.18 -10.51
CA GLY A 174 -14.97 -9.93 -11.96
C GLY A 174 -16.34 -10.25 -12.59
N GLU A 175 -17.14 -11.13 -11.98
CA GLU A 175 -18.53 -11.37 -12.40
C GLU A 175 -19.43 -10.18 -12.03
N MET A 176 -19.22 -9.53 -10.88
CA MET A 176 -19.97 -8.35 -10.48
C MET A 176 -19.76 -7.16 -11.41
N GLU A 177 -18.61 -7.06 -12.06
CA GLU A 177 -18.31 -5.99 -13.04
C GLU A 177 -19.11 -6.12 -14.34
N LYS A 178 -19.79 -7.24 -14.58
CA LYS A 178 -20.57 -7.50 -15.81
C LYS A 178 -22.04 -7.12 -15.68
N GLN A 179 -22.45 -6.77 -14.46
CA GLN A 179 -23.83 -6.35 -14.15
C GLN A 179 -23.95 -4.82 -14.35
#